data_59d1e5a85fd0748d2ef00678c14141ed
#
_entry.id   59d1e5a85fd0748d2ef00678c14141ed
#
_cell.length_a   1.000
_cell.length_b   1.000
_cell.length_c   1.000
_cell.angle_alpha   90.00
_cell.angle_beta   90.00
_cell.angle_gamma   90.00
#
_symmetry.space_group_name_H-M   'P 1'
#
loop_
_entity.id
_entity.type
_entity.pdbx_description
1 polymer ?
#
loop_
_entity_poly.entity_id
_entity_poly.type
_entity_poly.pdbx_seq_one_letter_code
_entity_poly.pdbx_strand_id
1 'polypeptide(L)'
;MANQPCTRASRKLTKIATDAGYTVGMTSNGENGHNVLPDCAEAGLDRVNFSIFGTTATELAEVQHAKYRNPKLADRKIKELHRSISACEERGVKASANIVVLDDSHAPRVHRLLDEYSHHLTVRLLNSLDHGAASVDAIERILAERGAVPEANYVTAGVSGSRTSYRLPDGRRVYFKQIRRVRLPETCAGCRFNNDTDCEEGFYGVRLYYDRDGQYQVGVCIQRMDLCQSIDEFLAGGLREEILALREAEYRELAARTAR
;
A
#
# COMPACT_ATOMS: atom_id res chain seq x y z
N MET A 1 -10.78 -0.76 3.01
CA MET A 1 -10.96 -0.14 1.68
C MET A 1 -11.35 -1.23 0.70
N ALA A 2 -12.45 -1.06 -0.04
CA ALA A 2 -12.77 -2.00 -1.10
C ALA A 2 -11.75 -1.81 -2.23
N ASN A 3 -10.93 -2.82 -2.50
CA ASN A 3 -10.09 -2.85 -3.69
C ASN A 3 -11.02 -2.80 -4.91
N GLN A 4 -11.04 -1.69 -5.61
CA GLN A 4 -11.84 -1.58 -6.81
C GLN A 4 -11.22 -2.42 -7.93
N PRO A 5 -12.03 -3.18 -8.69
CA PRO A 5 -11.55 -3.79 -9.92
C PRO A 5 -11.13 -2.67 -10.90
N CYS A 6 -10.12 -2.94 -11.70
CA CYS A 6 -9.75 -2.04 -12.78
C CYS A 6 -10.94 -1.82 -13.71
N THR A 7 -11.24 -0.56 -14.03
CA THR A 7 -12.36 -0.18 -14.88
C THR A 7 -11.91 0.71 -16.03
N ARG A 8 -12.76 0.92 -17.04
CA ARG A 8 -12.47 1.86 -18.13
C ARG A 8 -12.23 3.31 -17.64
N ALA A 9 -12.81 3.68 -16.50
CA ALA A 9 -12.55 4.97 -15.86
C ALA A 9 -11.09 5.12 -15.39
N SER A 10 -10.41 4.00 -15.07
CA SER A 10 -9.01 4.01 -14.62
C SER A 10 -8.07 4.60 -15.67
N ARG A 11 -8.27 4.29 -16.97
CA ARG A 11 -7.48 4.88 -18.06
C ARG A 11 -7.62 6.41 -18.10
N LYS A 12 -8.85 6.92 -18.00
CA LYS A 12 -9.11 8.37 -18.03
C LYS A 12 -8.45 9.08 -16.85
N LEU A 13 -8.57 8.52 -15.64
CA LEU A 13 -7.95 9.07 -14.44
C LEU A 13 -6.42 9.03 -14.52
N THR A 14 -5.85 7.93 -15.03
CA THR A 14 -4.40 7.81 -15.25
C THR A 14 -3.93 8.92 -16.19
N LYS A 15 -4.59 9.09 -17.35
CA LYS A 15 -4.21 10.13 -18.31
C LYS A 15 -4.27 11.55 -17.72
N ILE A 16 -5.35 11.89 -17.02
CA ILE A 16 -5.49 13.20 -16.38
C ILE A 16 -4.34 13.45 -15.38
N ALA A 17 -4.01 12.46 -14.55
CA ALA A 17 -2.96 12.60 -13.58
C ALA A 17 -1.57 12.70 -14.24
N THR A 18 -1.31 11.91 -15.27
CA THR A 18 -0.06 11.95 -16.03
C THR A 18 0.11 13.28 -16.76
N ASP A 19 -0.94 13.78 -17.42
CA ASP A 19 -0.92 15.07 -18.09
C ASP A 19 -0.69 16.24 -17.11
N ALA A 20 -1.09 16.08 -15.85
CA ALA A 20 -0.80 17.02 -14.78
C ALA A 20 0.61 16.85 -14.17
N GLY A 21 1.47 15.98 -14.72
CA GLY A 21 2.85 15.79 -14.31
C GLY A 21 3.06 14.83 -13.14
N TYR A 22 2.05 14.05 -12.75
CA TYR A 22 2.17 13.07 -11.66
C TYR A 22 2.72 11.73 -12.16
N THR A 23 3.55 11.09 -11.32
CA THR A 23 3.86 9.66 -11.44
C THR A 23 2.68 8.86 -10.90
N VAL A 24 2.04 8.06 -11.75
CA VAL A 24 0.79 7.41 -11.43
C VAL A 24 1.00 5.97 -10.96
N GLY A 25 0.52 5.67 -9.77
CA GLY A 25 0.47 4.31 -9.23
C GLY A 25 -0.97 3.89 -8.95
N MET A 26 -1.28 2.62 -9.21
CA MET A 26 -2.59 2.02 -8.95
C MET A 26 -2.47 0.94 -7.89
N THR A 27 -3.49 0.79 -7.04
CA THR A 27 -3.65 -0.38 -6.17
C THR A 27 -4.86 -1.18 -6.63
N SER A 28 -4.68 -2.48 -6.84
CA SER A 28 -5.70 -3.38 -7.37
C SER A 28 -5.67 -4.74 -6.67
N ASN A 29 -6.79 -5.46 -6.68
CA ASN A 29 -6.85 -6.88 -6.31
C ASN A 29 -6.52 -7.82 -7.50
N GLY A 30 -6.22 -7.25 -8.68
CA GLY A 30 -5.92 -8.00 -9.90
C GLY A 30 -7.14 -8.48 -10.70
N GLU A 31 -8.36 -8.35 -10.16
CA GLU A 31 -9.57 -8.71 -10.91
C GLU A 31 -9.73 -7.81 -12.14
N ASN A 32 -9.94 -8.43 -13.31
CA ASN A 32 -10.10 -7.75 -14.60
C ASN A 32 -8.90 -6.86 -15.03
N GLY A 33 -7.78 -6.92 -14.30
CA GLY A 33 -6.64 -6.05 -14.57
C GLY A 33 -6.05 -6.27 -15.97
N HIS A 34 -5.95 -7.53 -16.39
CA HIS A 34 -5.40 -7.90 -17.71
C HIS A 34 -6.12 -7.24 -18.91
N ASN A 35 -7.39 -6.85 -18.74
CA ASN A 35 -8.17 -6.15 -19.78
C ASN A 35 -8.02 -4.62 -19.74
N VAL A 36 -7.57 -4.05 -18.62
CA VAL A 36 -7.57 -2.60 -18.38
C VAL A 36 -6.18 -2.02 -18.25
N LEU A 37 -5.24 -2.78 -17.70
CA LEU A 37 -3.87 -2.32 -17.46
C LEU A 37 -3.12 -1.97 -18.75
N PRO A 38 -3.29 -2.66 -19.88
CA PRO A 38 -2.68 -2.24 -21.14
C PRO A 38 -3.06 -0.80 -21.54
N ASP A 39 -4.34 -0.45 -21.48
CA ASP A 39 -4.83 0.89 -21.78
C ASP A 39 -4.33 1.94 -20.76
N CYS A 40 -4.19 1.55 -19.49
CA CYS A 40 -3.64 2.42 -18.45
C CYS A 40 -2.13 2.62 -18.66
N ALA A 41 -1.40 1.60 -19.09
CA ALA A 41 0.02 1.72 -19.43
C ALA A 41 0.23 2.73 -20.57
N GLU A 42 -0.57 2.66 -21.62
CA GLU A 42 -0.56 3.64 -22.72
C GLU A 42 -0.90 5.07 -22.25
N ALA A 43 -1.71 5.18 -21.19
CA ALA A 43 -2.06 6.45 -20.56
C ALA A 43 -1.00 6.96 -19.56
N GLY A 44 0.12 6.24 -19.36
CA GLY A 44 1.23 6.64 -18.52
C GLY A 44 1.21 6.06 -17.09
N LEU A 45 0.56 4.92 -16.87
CA LEU A 45 0.63 4.20 -15.60
C LEU A 45 2.06 3.69 -15.34
N ASP A 46 2.71 4.14 -14.27
CA ASP A 46 4.08 3.75 -13.89
C ASP A 46 4.12 2.42 -13.13
N ARG A 47 3.15 2.20 -12.24
CA ARG A 47 3.19 1.01 -11.35
C ARG A 47 1.81 0.54 -10.90
N VAL A 48 1.73 -0.75 -10.60
CA VAL A 48 0.58 -1.38 -9.94
C VAL A 48 1.02 -2.06 -8.65
N ASN A 49 0.29 -1.81 -7.57
CA ASN A 49 0.43 -2.55 -6.32
C ASN A 49 -0.73 -3.54 -6.21
N PHE A 50 -0.45 -4.83 -6.35
CA PHE A 50 -1.46 -5.87 -6.16
C PHE A 50 -1.63 -6.19 -4.68
N SER A 51 -2.86 -6.18 -4.18
CA SER A 51 -3.18 -6.65 -2.84
C SER A 51 -3.37 -8.15 -2.86
N ILE A 52 -2.46 -8.88 -2.23
CA ILE A 52 -2.47 -10.34 -2.19
C ILE A 52 -3.10 -10.78 -0.87
N PHE A 53 -4.27 -11.41 -0.96
CA PHE A 53 -5.00 -11.95 0.20
C PHE A 53 -4.79 -13.45 0.37
N GLY A 54 -4.39 -14.13 -0.67
CA GLY A 54 -4.02 -15.54 -0.71
C GLY A 54 -3.31 -15.85 -2.02
N THR A 55 -2.49 -16.88 -2.03
CA THR A 55 -1.71 -17.34 -3.19
C THR A 55 -2.29 -18.60 -3.82
N THR A 56 -3.27 -19.22 -3.12
CA THR A 56 -4.06 -20.34 -3.61
C THR A 56 -5.56 -20.03 -3.51
N ALA A 57 -6.38 -20.81 -4.23
CA ALA A 57 -7.83 -20.69 -4.16
C ALA A 57 -8.38 -20.92 -2.76
N THR A 58 -7.80 -21.87 -2.01
CA THR A 58 -8.19 -22.18 -0.62
C THR A 58 -7.90 -21.00 0.30
N GLU A 59 -6.67 -20.50 0.30
CA GLU A 59 -6.28 -19.35 1.11
C GLU A 59 -7.13 -18.10 0.81
N LEU A 60 -7.39 -17.84 -0.47
CA LEU A 60 -8.22 -16.70 -0.86
C LEU A 60 -9.67 -16.87 -0.39
N ALA A 61 -10.22 -18.11 -0.47
CA ALA A 61 -11.58 -18.39 -0.02
C ALA A 61 -11.75 -18.22 1.50
N GLU A 62 -10.72 -18.53 2.29
CA GLU A 62 -10.73 -18.40 3.75
C GLU A 62 -10.88 -16.94 4.21
N VAL A 63 -10.21 -16.00 3.54
CA VAL A 63 -10.23 -14.57 3.90
C VAL A 63 -11.43 -13.82 3.28
N GLN A 64 -12.16 -14.43 2.37
CA GLN A 64 -13.33 -13.80 1.77
C GLN A 64 -14.55 -13.84 2.69
N HIS A 65 -15.38 -12.82 2.58
CA HIS A 65 -16.67 -12.81 3.28
C HIS A 65 -17.47 -14.08 2.97
N ALA A 66 -18.18 -14.65 3.95
CA ALA A 66 -18.86 -15.95 3.88
C ALA A 66 -19.66 -16.18 2.58
N LYS A 67 -20.40 -15.15 2.11
CA LYS A 67 -21.20 -15.21 0.88
C LYS A 67 -20.36 -15.37 -0.42
N TYR A 68 -19.05 -15.11 -0.36
CA TYR A 68 -18.13 -15.23 -1.49
C TYR A 68 -17.15 -16.39 -1.35
N ARG A 69 -17.31 -17.23 -0.32
CA ARG A 69 -16.50 -18.45 -0.10
C ARG A 69 -16.87 -19.53 -1.12
N ASN A 70 -16.39 -19.32 -2.35
CA ASN A 70 -16.58 -20.27 -3.44
C ASN A 70 -15.21 -20.61 -4.04
N PRO A 71 -14.73 -21.86 -3.92
CA PRO A 71 -13.43 -22.27 -4.42
C PRO A 71 -13.24 -22.03 -5.93
N LYS A 72 -14.28 -22.23 -6.74
CA LYS A 72 -14.21 -21.96 -8.19
C LYS A 72 -14.07 -20.47 -8.49
N LEU A 73 -14.73 -19.62 -7.72
CA LEU A 73 -14.60 -18.18 -7.84
C LEU A 73 -13.20 -17.73 -7.38
N ALA A 74 -12.70 -18.28 -6.29
CA ALA A 74 -11.36 -17.99 -5.78
C ALA A 74 -10.29 -18.42 -6.79
N ASP A 75 -10.38 -19.60 -7.37
CA ASP A 75 -9.46 -20.08 -8.43
C ASP A 75 -9.46 -19.15 -9.65
N ARG A 76 -10.65 -18.71 -10.10
CA ARG A 76 -10.74 -17.71 -11.17
C ARG A 76 -10.03 -16.42 -10.83
N LYS A 77 -10.21 -15.88 -9.61
CA LYS A 77 -9.57 -14.65 -9.16
C LYS A 77 -8.05 -14.77 -9.10
N ILE A 78 -7.52 -15.90 -8.63
CA ILE A 78 -6.07 -16.18 -8.67
C ILE A 78 -5.55 -16.17 -10.11
N LYS A 79 -6.26 -16.83 -11.04
CA LYS A 79 -5.89 -16.83 -12.45
C LYS A 79 -5.96 -15.42 -13.07
N GLU A 80 -6.95 -14.62 -12.73
CA GLU A 80 -7.04 -13.22 -13.16
C GLU A 80 -5.90 -12.36 -12.60
N LEU A 81 -5.52 -12.58 -11.35
CA LEU A 81 -4.36 -11.91 -10.74
C LEU A 81 -3.07 -12.22 -11.51
N HIS A 82 -2.79 -13.51 -11.81
CA HIS A 82 -1.62 -13.89 -12.60
C HIS A 82 -1.62 -13.23 -13.99
N ARG A 83 -2.75 -13.23 -14.71
CA ARG A 83 -2.88 -12.55 -16.01
C ARG A 83 -2.62 -11.05 -15.90
N SER A 84 -3.08 -10.43 -14.81
CA SER A 84 -2.88 -9.00 -14.59
C SER A 84 -1.42 -8.66 -14.28
N ILE A 85 -0.70 -9.54 -13.56
CA ILE A 85 0.74 -9.41 -13.34
C ILE A 85 1.49 -9.54 -14.67
N SER A 86 1.17 -10.56 -15.48
CA SER A 86 1.78 -10.73 -16.82
C SER A 86 1.53 -9.53 -17.73
N ALA A 87 0.32 -8.97 -17.72
CA ALA A 87 0.01 -7.77 -18.49
C ALA A 87 0.84 -6.55 -18.08
N CYS A 88 1.19 -6.40 -16.79
CA CYS A 88 2.12 -5.36 -16.35
C CYS A 88 3.53 -5.61 -16.90
N GLU A 89 4.01 -6.84 -16.83
CA GLU A 89 5.34 -7.23 -17.33
C GLU A 89 5.47 -6.96 -18.84
N GLU A 90 4.50 -7.41 -19.63
CA GLU A 90 4.45 -7.21 -21.08
C GLU A 90 4.46 -5.73 -21.49
N ARG A 91 3.95 -4.86 -20.66
CA ARG A 91 3.83 -3.40 -20.90
C ARG A 91 4.90 -2.58 -20.18
N GLY A 92 5.86 -3.21 -19.50
CA GLY A 92 6.91 -2.52 -18.75
C GLY A 92 6.40 -1.72 -17.53
N VAL A 93 5.19 -2.01 -17.06
CA VAL A 93 4.62 -1.39 -15.85
C VAL A 93 5.17 -2.10 -14.62
N LYS A 94 5.73 -1.35 -13.68
CA LYS A 94 6.27 -1.92 -12.44
C LYS A 94 5.17 -2.58 -11.62
N ALA A 95 5.34 -3.84 -11.29
CA ALA A 95 4.39 -4.58 -10.47
C ALA A 95 4.94 -4.87 -9.08
N SER A 96 4.10 -4.71 -8.05
CA SER A 96 4.44 -5.15 -6.70
C SER A 96 3.26 -5.85 -6.03
N ALA A 97 3.56 -6.82 -5.18
CA ALA A 97 2.62 -7.54 -4.33
C ALA A 97 2.68 -6.99 -2.91
N ASN A 98 1.56 -6.50 -2.40
CA ASN A 98 1.40 -6.18 -0.99
C ASN A 98 0.71 -7.35 -0.29
N ILE A 99 1.38 -8.00 0.65
CA ILE A 99 0.81 -9.06 1.47
C ILE A 99 0.94 -8.70 2.94
N VAL A 100 -0.18 -8.76 3.67
CA VAL A 100 -0.19 -8.59 5.12
C VAL A 100 0.12 -9.95 5.75
N VAL A 101 1.13 -9.98 6.60
CA VAL A 101 1.53 -11.15 7.37
C VAL A 101 0.98 -10.98 8.78
N LEU A 102 0.17 -11.90 9.25
CA LEU A 102 -0.41 -11.84 10.59
C LEU A 102 0.51 -12.50 11.63
N ASP A 103 0.97 -13.70 11.29
CA ASP A 103 1.79 -14.57 12.11
C ASP A 103 2.52 -15.61 11.23
N ASP A 104 3.16 -16.59 11.84
CA ASP A 104 3.92 -17.65 11.16
C ASP A 104 3.09 -18.52 10.20
N SER A 105 1.79 -18.59 10.39
CA SER A 105 0.90 -19.34 9.47
C SER A 105 0.90 -18.78 8.05
N HIS A 106 1.37 -17.52 7.89
CA HIS A 106 1.49 -16.85 6.60
C HIS A 106 2.78 -17.20 5.84
N ALA A 107 3.77 -17.83 6.47
CA ALA A 107 5.04 -18.17 5.83
C ALA A 107 4.89 -18.96 4.52
N PRO A 108 4.05 -20.03 4.44
CA PRO A 108 3.88 -20.78 3.20
C PRO A 108 3.39 -19.93 2.02
N ARG A 109 2.49 -18.96 2.26
CA ARG A 109 1.99 -18.07 1.18
C ARG A 109 3.04 -17.06 0.75
N VAL A 110 3.86 -16.57 1.66
CA VAL A 110 4.99 -15.68 1.31
C VAL A 110 6.04 -16.44 0.51
N HIS A 111 6.41 -17.65 0.93
CA HIS A 111 7.35 -18.49 0.20
C HIS A 111 6.85 -18.78 -1.21
N ARG A 112 5.58 -19.18 -1.36
CA ARG A 112 4.96 -19.42 -2.67
C ARG A 112 4.95 -18.16 -3.55
N LEU A 113 4.66 -17.00 -2.97
CA LEU A 113 4.71 -15.73 -3.68
C LEU A 113 6.11 -15.42 -4.22
N LEU A 114 7.16 -15.76 -3.47
CA LEU A 114 8.54 -15.58 -3.87
C LEU A 114 9.02 -16.62 -4.88
N ASP A 115 8.51 -17.85 -4.84
CA ASP A 115 9.01 -18.96 -5.64
C ASP A 115 8.24 -19.17 -6.96
N GLU A 116 6.92 -18.97 -6.93
CA GLU A 116 6.03 -19.37 -8.03
C GLU A 116 5.48 -18.19 -8.84
N TYR A 117 5.56 -16.96 -8.30
CA TYR A 117 5.10 -15.77 -9.02
C TYR A 117 6.24 -15.16 -9.85
N SER A 118 5.87 -14.33 -10.83
CA SER A 118 6.84 -13.66 -11.69
C SER A 118 7.94 -12.95 -10.90
N HIS A 119 9.21 -13.12 -11.32
CA HIS A 119 10.36 -12.44 -10.73
C HIS A 119 10.35 -10.92 -10.95
N HIS A 120 9.53 -10.41 -11.87
CA HIS A 120 9.29 -8.98 -12.04
C HIS A 120 8.36 -8.40 -10.97
N LEU A 121 7.69 -9.27 -10.18
CA LEU A 121 6.82 -8.85 -9.10
C LEU A 121 7.64 -8.54 -7.83
N THR A 122 7.71 -7.27 -7.47
CA THR A 122 8.36 -6.86 -6.22
C THR A 122 7.48 -7.19 -5.02
N VAL A 123 7.92 -8.07 -4.13
CA VAL A 123 7.16 -8.45 -2.93
C VAL A 123 7.36 -7.42 -1.82
N ARG A 124 6.25 -7.04 -1.18
CA ARG A 124 6.19 -6.14 -0.02
C ARG A 124 5.42 -6.82 1.10
N LEU A 125 6.12 -7.13 2.17
CA LEU A 125 5.56 -7.67 3.40
C LEU A 125 5.08 -6.50 4.28
N LEU A 126 3.85 -6.57 4.72
CA LEU A 126 3.24 -5.56 5.59
C LEU A 126 2.90 -6.23 6.91
N ASN A 127 3.28 -5.60 8.02
CA ASN A 127 2.83 -6.08 9.31
C ASN A 127 1.33 -5.78 9.52
N SER A 128 0.67 -6.66 10.23
CA SER A 128 -0.68 -6.42 10.76
C SER A 128 -0.57 -5.58 12.03
N LEU A 129 -1.30 -4.48 12.09
CA LEU A 129 -1.35 -3.64 13.28
C LEU A 129 -2.02 -4.39 14.43
N ASP A 130 -3.12 -5.08 14.17
CA ASP A 130 -3.87 -5.85 15.16
C ASP A 130 -3.04 -6.98 15.83
N HIS A 131 -2.02 -7.51 15.14
CA HIS A 131 -1.14 -8.57 15.63
C HIS A 131 0.19 -8.06 16.18
N GLY A 132 0.47 -6.78 16.07
CA GLY A 132 1.60 -6.10 16.69
C GLY A 132 2.95 -6.82 16.48
N ALA A 133 3.63 -7.14 17.59
CA ALA A 133 4.96 -7.77 17.56
C ALA A 133 4.95 -9.15 16.89
N ALA A 134 3.91 -9.97 17.08
CA ALA A 134 3.86 -11.31 16.49
C ALA A 134 3.95 -11.27 14.96
N SER A 135 3.32 -10.28 14.34
CA SER A 135 3.39 -10.05 12.89
C SER A 135 4.79 -9.61 12.44
N VAL A 136 5.45 -8.73 13.20
CA VAL A 136 6.81 -8.28 12.92
C VAL A 136 7.79 -9.44 13.01
N ASP A 137 7.73 -10.19 14.11
CA ASP A 137 8.59 -11.36 14.36
C ASP A 137 8.43 -12.44 13.29
N ALA A 138 7.20 -12.69 12.81
CA ALA A 138 6.94 -13.62 11.72
C ALA A 138 7.59 -13.16 10.41
N ILE A 139 7.49 -11.87 10.07
CA ILE A 139 8.13 -11.31 8.89
C ILE A 139 9.67 -11.45 8.98
N GLU A 140 10.25 -11.13 10.13
CA GLU A 140 11.69 -11.23 10.34
C GLU A 140 12.18 -12.68 10.23
N ARG A 141 11.42 -13.66 10.77
CA ARG A 141 11.74 -15.09 10.59
C ARG A 141 11.68 -15.52 9.12
N ILE A 142 10.62 -15.14 8.40
CA ILE A 142 10.50 -15.44 6.97
C ILE A 142 11.68 -14.88 6.16
N LEU A 143 12.08 -13.64 6.45
CA LEU A 143 13.22 -13.01 5.80
C LEU A 143 14.53 -13.73 6.14
N ALA A 144 14.74 -14.12 7.41
CA ALA A 144 15.90 -14.89 7.86
C ALA A 144 15.97 -16.28 7.21
N GLU A 145 14.86 -17.02 7.15
CA GLU A 145 14.75 -18.31 6.47
C GLU A 145 15.12 -18.22 4.98
N ARG A 146 14.85 -17.08 4.36
CA ARG A 146 15.21 -16.81 2.95
C ARG A 146 16.64 -16.29 2.77
N GLY A 147 17.40 -16.16 3.84
CA GLY A 147 18.75 -15.58 3.79
C GLY A 147 18.77 -14.14 3.31
N ALA A 148 17.68 -13.41 3.57
CA ALA A 148 17.54 -12.02 3.15
C ALA A 148 18.41 -11.10 4.00
N VAL A 149 19.19 -10.23 3.36
CA VAL A 149 20.10 -9.27 4.02
C VAL A 149 19.53 -7.86 3.89
N PRO A 150 19.41 -7.10 4.99
CA PRO A 150 18.95 -5.71 4.93
C PRO A 150 19.93 -4.84 4.15
N GLU A 151 19.43 -3.97 3.26
CA GLU A 151 20.24 -3.08 2.43
C GLU A 151 20.04 -1.60 2.77
N ALA A 152 18.78 -1.16 2.87
CA ALA A 152 18.47 0.25 3.07
C ALA A 152 17.12 0.44 3.77
N ASN A 153 17.04 1.48 4.58
CA ASN A 153 15.79 1.92 5.20
C ASN A 153 15.31 3.20 4.52
N TYR A 154 14.05 3.20 4.10
CA TYR A 154 13.41 4.33 3.43
C TYR A 154 12.33 4.92 4.35
N VAL A 155 12.51 6.17 4.67
CA VAL A 155 11.56 6.96 5.46
C VAL A 155 11.06 8.11 4.61
N THR A 156 9.75 8.33 4.62
CA THR A 156 9.14 9.50 3.97
C THR A 156 8.86 10.53 5.07
N ALA A 157 9.44 11.71 4.93
CA ALA A 157 9.25 12.79 5.91
C ALA A 157 7.79 13.19 6.03
N GLY A 158 7.33 13.41 7.25
CA GLY A 158 6.00 13.91 7.59
C GLY A 158 4.87 12.89 7.44
N VAL A 159 5.17 11.59 7.25
CA VAL A 159 4.13 10.54 7.18
C VAL A 159 4.57 9.25 7.87
N SER A 160 3.58 8.45 8.27
CA SER A 160 3.81 7.21 9.03
C SER A 160 4.47 6.07 8.22
N GLY A 161 4.56 6.18 6.90
CA GLY A 161 5.10 5.12 6.05
C GLY A 161 6.61 4.99 6.11
N SER A 162 7.12 3.79 6.41
CA SER A 162 8.53 3.42 6.27
C SER A 162 8.67 2.04 5.66
N ARG A 163 9.84 1.73 5.12
CA ARG A 163 10.14 0.40 4.59
C ARG A 163 11.63 0.13 4.64
N THR A 164 11.98 -1.12 4.90
CA THR A 164 13.35 -1.63 4.75
C THR A 164 13.40 -2.52 3.51
N SER A 165 14.40 -2.32 2.65
CA SER A 165 14.71 -3.26 1.57
C SER A 165 15.64 -4.35 2.08
N TYR A 166 15.37 -5.57 1.64
CA TYR A 166 16.19 -6.74 1.88
C TYR A 166 16.59 -7.34 0.52
N ARG A 167 17.83 -7.79 0.41
CA ARG A 167 18.32 -8.54 -0.74
C ARG A 167 18.26 -10.03 -0.46
N LEU A 168 17.62 -10.77 -1.35
CA LEU A 168 17.63 -12.24 -1.35
C LEU A 168 18.94 -12.78 -1.97
N PRO A 169 19.31 -14.05 -1.70
CA PRO A 169 20.49 -14.67 -2.30
C PRO A 169 20.51 -14.69 -3.83
N ASP A 170 19.33 -14.69 -4.46
CA ASP A 170 19.17 -14.63 -5.92
C ASP A 170 19.28 -13.21 -6.51
N GLY A 171 19.53 -12.21 -5.66
CA GLY A 171 19.68 -10.80 -6.02
C GLY A 171 18.37 -10.00 -6.06
N ARG A 172 17.20 -10.65 -5.96
CA ARG A 172 15.91 -9.95 -5.89
C ARG A 172 15.77 -9.18 -4.59
N ARG A 173 14.91 -8.14 -4.63
CA ARG A 173 14.59 -7.33 -3.45
C ARG A 173 13.20 -7.62 -2.93
N VAL A 174 13.10 -7.74 -1.63
CA VAL A 174 11.86 -7.77 -0.86
C VAL A 174 11.81 -6.55 0.04
N TYR A 175 10.65 -5.99 0.25
CA TYR A 175 10.48 -4.85 1.15
C TYR A 175 9.64 -5.26 2.35
N PHE A 176 10.12 -4.93 3.54
CA PHE A 176 9.32 -4.93 4.75
C PHE A 176 8.80 -3.53 4.99
N LYS A 177 7.49 -3.34 4.89
CA LYS A 177 6.83 -2.06 5.10
C LYS A 177 6.27 -2.00 6.50
N GLN A 178 6.75 -1.03 7.26
CA GLN A 178 6.31 -0.78 8.63
C GLN A 178 5.64 0.58 8.74
N ILE A 179 4.74 0.71 9.69
CA ILE A 179 4.11 1.98 10.03
C ILE A 179 4.86 2.59 11.22
N ARG A 180 5.34 3.82 11.02
CA ARG A 180 5.85 4.69 12.09
C ARG A 180 4.69 5.48 12.66
N ARG A 181 4.68 5.72 13.95
CA ARG A 181 3.66 6.56 14.58
C ARG A 181 3.98 8.03 14.37
N VAL A 182 3.54 8.61 13.26
CA VAL A 182 3.58 10.05 13.03
C VAL A 182 2.24 10.66 13.41
N ARG A 183 2.26 11.76 14.13
CA ARG A 183 1.09 12.52 14.58
C ARG A 183 1.17 13.95 14.09
N LEU A 184 0.06 14.48 13.64
CA LEU A 184 -0.08 15.91 13.39
C LEU A 184 -0.06 16.63 14.73
N PRO A 185 0.83 17.60 14.95
CA PRO A 185 1.07 18.21 16.27
C PRO A 185 -0.18 18.82 16.91
N GLU A 186 -0.96 19.56 16.12
CA GLU A 186 -2.16 20.27 16.59
C GLU A 186 -3.41 19.38 16.43
N THR A 187 -3.63 18.84 15.24
CA THR A 187 -4.81 18.05 14.90
C THR A 187 -4.94 16.78 15.74
N CYS A 188 -3.83 16.12 16.06
CA CYS A 188 -3.84 14.91 16.88
C CYS A 188 -3.72 15.16 18.38
N ALA A 189 -3.29 16.35 18.85
CA ALA A 189 -3.07 16.64 20.26
C ALA A 189 -4.31 16.39 21.15
N GLY A 190 -5.47 16.85 20.70
CA GLY A 190 -6.75 16.67 21.40
C GLY A 190 -7.58 15.47 20.94
N CYS A 191 -7.03 14.58 20.12
CA CYS A 191 -7.78 13.47 19.56
C CYS A 191 -7.96 12.33 20.57
N ARG A 192 -9.21 11.91 20.80
CA ARG A 192 -9.52 10.78 21.71
C ARG A 192 -8.86 9.45 21.31
N PHE A 193 -8.54 9.28 20.05
CA PHE A 193 -7.86 8.10 19.53
C PHE A 193 -6.33 8.22 19.57
N ASN A 194 -5.76 9.35 20.01
CA ASN A 194 -4.31 9.57 20.05
C ASN A 194 -3.67 8.85 21.24
N ASN A 195 -3.73 7.52 21.22
CA ASN A 195 -3.08 6.64 22.17
C ASN A 195 -2.47 5.44 21.43
N ASP A 196 -1.79 4.57 22.16
CA ASP A 196 -1.03 3.48 21.59
C ASP A 196 -1.87 2.33 21.03
N THR A 197 -3.12 2.24 21.45
CA THR A 197 -4.04 1.15 21.10
C THR A 197 -4.99 1.53 19.96
N ASP A 198 -5.54 2.74 20.00
CA ASP A 198 -6.63 3.11 19.09
C ASP A 198 -6.16 3.73 17.77
N CYS A 199 -4.98 4.37 17.76
CA CYS A 199 -4.43 5.00 16.57
C CYS A 199 -3.05 4.46 16.22
N GLU A 200 -3.00 3.27 15.66
CA GLU A 200 -1.76 2.62 15.28
C GLU A 200 -1.19 3.15 13.97
N GLU A 201 -2.04 3.52 12.99
CA GLU A 201 -1.59 3.99 11.67
C GLU A 201 -0.96 5.40 11.72
N GLY A 202 -1.50 6.28 12.56
CA GLY A 202 -1.08 7.69 12.56
C GLY A 202 -1.44 8.46 11.30
N PHE A 203 -0.71 9.54 11.05
CA PHE A 203 -0.84 10.33 9.83
C PHE A 203 -0.08 9.67 8.68
N TYR A 204 -0.81 9.09 7.75
CA TYR A 204 -0.25 8.36 6.62
C TYR A 204 -0.16 9.22 5.34
N GLY A 205 -0.81 10.36 5.32
CA GLY A 205 -0.86 11.29 4.19
C GLY A 205 -2.26 11.83 3.94
N VAL A 206 -2.34 12.71 2.97
CA VAL A 206 -3.60 13.33 2.53
C VAL A 206 -4.34 12.37 1.61
N ARG A 207 -5.66 12.26 1.80
CA ARG A 207 -6.56 11.42 1.01
C ARG A 207 -7.66 12.30 0.40
N LEU A 208 -8.00 12.02 -0.84
CA LEU A 208 -9.14 12.64 -1.49
C LEU A 208 -10.32 11.67 -1.45
N TYR A 209 -11.43 12.12 -0.90
CA TYR A 209 -12.68 11.38 -0.84
C TYR A 209 -13.71 12.03 -1.76
N TYR A 210 -14.60 11.22 -2.30
CA TYR A 210 -15.78 11.68 -3.01
C TYR A 210 -16.99 11.33 -2.13
N ASP A 211 -17.69 12.34 -1.66
CA ASP A 211 -18.81 12.18 -0.75
C ASP A 211 -20.11 11.83 -1.46
N ARG A 212 -21.18 11.64 -0.68
CA ARG A 212 -22.51 11.28 -1.22
C ARG A 212 -23.19 12.42 -1.97
N ASP A 213 -22.78 13.65 -1.68
CA ASP A 213 -23.32 14.87 -2.28
C ASP A 213 -22.59 15.24 -3.57
N GLY A 214 -21.65 14.37 -4.01
CA GLY A 214 -20.91 14.58 -5.24
C GLY A 214 -19.77 15.57 -5.11
N GLN A 215 -19.29 15.85 -3.89
CA GLN A 215 -18.19 16.77 -3.63
C GLN A 215 -16.91 16.06 -3.26
N TYR A 216 -15.77 16.64 -3.60
CA TYR A 216 -14.48 16.17 -3.17
C TYR A 216 -14.11 16.73 -1.81
N GLN A 217 -13.71 15.85 -0.90
CA GLN A 217 -13.28 16.16 0.45
C GLN A 217 -11.82 15.70 0.65
N VAL A 218 -11.04 16.51 1.34
CA VAL A 218 -9.66 16.19 1.74
C VAL A 218 -9.67 15.67 3.16
N GLY A 219 -9.17 14.47 3.39
CA GLY A 219 -9.06 13.87 4.72
C GLY A 219 -7.63 13.49 5.06
N VAL A 220 -7.30 13.53 6.34
CA VAL A 220 -5.97 13.22 6.90
C VAL A 220 -5.96 12.03 7.84
N CYS A 221 -7.15 11.53 8.20
CA CYS A 221 -7.33 10.42 9.13
C CYS A 221 -8.42 9.47 8.63
N ILE A 222 -8.21 8.15 8.79
CA ILE A 222 -9.23 7.14 8.42
C ILE A 222 -10.31 6.96 9.48
N GLN A 223 -10.03 7.34 10.72
CA GLN A 223 -10.97 7.21 11.86
C GLN A 223 -11.79 8.49 12.08
N ARG A 224 -11.23 9.64 11.72
CA ARG A 224 -11.81 10.95 11.97
C ARG A 224 -12.28 11.59 10.66
N MET A 225 -13.39 11.04 10.12
CA MET A 225 -14.02 11.60 8.91
C MET A 225 -14.58 13.00 9.13
N ASP A 226 -14.83 13.36 10.39
CA ASP A 226 -15.21 14.70 10.80
C ASP A 226 -14.10 15.76 10.59
N LEU A 227 -12.85 15.35 10.36
CA LEU A 227 -11.75 16.21 9.98
C LEU A 227 -11.62 16.43 8.46
N CYS A 228 -12.53 15.83 7.67
CA CYS A 228 -12.55 16.08 6.23
C CYS A 228 -13.00 17.53 5.96
N GLN A 229 -12.31 18.15 5.02
CA GLN A 229 -12.54 19.54 4.59
C GLN A 229 -12.77 19.56 3.08
N SER A 230 -13.49 20.56 2.57
CA SER A 230 -13.51 20.83 1.14
C SER A 230 -12.09 21.13 0.63
N ILE A 231 -11.86 21.00 -0.66
CA ILE A 231 -10.56 21.30 -1.25
C ILE A 231 -10.15 22.75 -0.95
N ASP A 232 -11.08 23.68 -1.10
CA ASP A 232 -10.80 25.11 -0.89
C ASP A 232 -10.46 25.44 0.58
N GLU A 233 -11.21 24.88 1.53
CA GLU A 233 -10.93 25.01 2.96
C GLU A 233 -9.55 24.42 3.31
N PHE A 234 -9.22 23.24 2.78
CA PHE A 234 -7.91 22.62 3.00
C PHE A 234 -6.77 23.48 2.43
N LEU A 235 -6.94 24.00 1.20
CA LEU A 235 -5.90 24.81 0.55
C LEU A 235 -5.65 26.14 1.25
N ALA A 236 -6.70 26.73 1.86
CA ALA A 236 -6.62 27.99 2.58
C ALA A 236 -6.38 27.82 4.09
N GLY A 237 -6.47 26.60 4.62
CA GLY A 237 -6.55 26.35 6.07
C GLY A 237 -5.24 25.95 6.74
N GLY A 238 -5.25 26.06 8.09
CA GLY A 238 -4.10 25.72 8.94
C GLY A 238 -3.71 24.26 8.90
N LEU A 239 -4.62 23.34 8.57
CA LEU A 239 -4.31 21.92 8.45
C LEU A 239 -3.27 21.63 7.37
N ARG A 240 -3.35 22.32 6.23
CA ARG A 240 -2.34 22.23 5.18
C ARG A 240 -0.99 22.75 5.67
N GLU A 241 -0.98 23.88 6.37
CA GLU A 241 0.23 24.47 6.91
C GLU A 241 0.89 23.58 7.98
N GLU A 242 0.10 23.00 8.87
CA GLU A 242 0.56 22.03 9.86
C GLU A 242 1.26 20.83 9.20
N ILE A 243 0.68 20.26 8.15
CA ILE A 243 1.26 19.13 7.39
C ILE A 243 2.59 19.54 6.74
N LEU A 244 2.65 20.72 6.13
CA LEU A 244 3.86 21.22 5.48
C LEU A 244 4.97 21.50 6.50
N ALA A 245 4.65 22.10 7.65
CA ALA A 245 5.59 22.36 8.73
C ALA A 245 6.16 21.06 9.31
N LEU A 246 5.30 20.07 9.59
CA LEU A 246 5.72 18.73 10.06
C LEU A 246 6.67 18.06 9.06
N ARG A 247 6.32 18.09 7.79
CA ARG A 247 7.14 17.49 6.72
C ARG A 247 8.51 18.17 6.63
N GLU A 248 8.56 19.48 6.68
CA GLU A 248 9.79 20.23 6.59
C GLU A 248 10.70 19.99 7.81
N ALA A 249 10.13 19.99 9.02
CA ALA A 249 10.86 19.71 10.25
C ALA A 249 11.50 18.32 10.21
N GLU A 250 10.73 17.28 9.90
CA GLU A 250 11.25 15.91 9.84
C GLU A 250 12.24 15.72 8.69
N TYR A 251 12.03 16.37 7.55
CA TYR A 251 12.98 16.33 6.43
C TYR A 251 14.36 16.84 6.85
N ARG A 252 14.42 17.96 7.59
CA ARG A 252 15.67 18.51 8.11
C ARG A 252 16.37 17.55 9.08
N GLU A 253 15.60 16.92 9.97
CA GLU A 253 16.15 15.94 10.89
C GLU A 253 16.74 14.72 10.18
N LEU A 254 16.03 14.18 9.20
CA LEU A 254 16.47 13.04 8.40
C LEU A 254 17.70 13.37 7.57
N ALA A 255 17.74 14.56 6.94
CA ALA A 255 18.89 15.02 6.18
C ALA A 255 20.14 15.18 7.07
N ALA A 256 19.99 15.72 8.28
CA ALA A 256 21.09 15.86 9.24
C ALA A 256 21.63 14.49 9.74
N ARG A 257 20.80 13.46 9.81
CA ARG A 257 21.22 12.08 10.17
C ARG A 257 21.97 11.38 9.03
N THR A 258 21.61 11.67 7.79
CA THR A 258 22.23 11.05 6.60
C THR A 258 23.57 11.67 6.24
N ALA A 259 23.83 12.89 6.70
CA ALA A 259 25.09 13.61 6.48
C ALA A 259 26.21 13.25 7.50
N ARG A 260 25.91 12.42 8.50
CA ARG A 260 26.87 11.89 9.49
C ARG A 260 27.29 10.48 9.12
#